data_02147f1f7949822399ae66e73b8a81e9
#
_entry.id   02147f1f7949822399ae66e73b8a81e9
#
_cell.length_a   1.000
_cell.length_b   1.000
_cell.length_c   1.000
_cell.angle_alpha   90.00
_cell.angle_beta   90.00
_cell.angle_gamma   90.00
#
_symmetry.space_group_name_H-M   'P 1'
#
loop_
_entity.id
_entity.type
_entity.pdbx_description
1 polymer ?
#
loop_
_entity_poly.entity_id
_entity_poly.type
_entity_poly.pdbx_seq_one_letter_code
_entity_poly.pdbx_strand_id
1 'polypeptide(L)'
;QLLDLQDFSGQGTALVGMLDAFLDNKGLISPEEWRMFCSDCVLLAQFPSYVLITGEMFAAKVSLRTVLPQSGTAEWLLIRENGDTLGEGRFSVEAESGLTEIGSIFCRMPEELPQPERVHLILSLAGTDVCNVYDLMLYPAIAMPALEDQGELCVTEQLETALAALAAGKKTVFFPRETAESIQGFYCTDFWCYPMFRDICNWMKKPVAVGTMGLCIQDDHPALELFPTQEYSTPQWYDIVTAADCTILDDTPAGFTPIVQMIDN
;
A
#
# COMPACT_ATOMS: atom_id res chain seq x y z
N GLN A 1 10.77 0.50 -9.43
CA GLN A 1 11.46 -0.09 -10.57
C GLN A 1 10.74 0.30 -11.86
N LEU A 2 11.46 0.85 -12.83
CA LEU A 2 10.96 1.16 -14.16
C LEU A 2 11.40 0.04 -15.10
N LEU A 3 10.47 -0.60 -15.79
CA LEU A 3 10.78 -1.62 -16.79
C LEU A 3 11.12 -0.94 -18.13
N ASP A 4 10.19 -0.12 -18.62
CA ASP A 4 10.34 0.61 -19.87
C ASP A 4 9.79 2.03 -19.74
N LEU A 5 10.41 2.98 -20.43
CA LEU A 5 9.91 4.35 -20.53
C LEU A 5 8.78 4.43 -21.56
N GLN A 6 8.84 3.66 -22.61
CA GLN A 6 7.95 3.71 -23.76
C GLN A 6 7.41 2.31 -24.07
N ASP A 7 6.16 2.24 -24.53
CA ASP A 7 5.59 1.00 -25.06
C ASP A 7 6.37 0.50 -26.29
N PHE A 8 6.47 -0.82 -26.45
CA PHE A 8 7.12 -1.42 -27.61
C PHE A 8 6.35 -1.12 -28.89
N SER A 9 7.00 -0.45 -29.83
CA SER A 9 6.45 -0.23 -31.17
C SER A 9 6.26 -1.56 -31.88
N GLY A 10 5.06 -1.82 -32.38
CA GLY A 10 4.74 -3.03 -33.13
C GLY A 10 4.44 -4.28 -32.31
N GLN A 11 4.44 -4.19 -30.99
CA GLN A 11 4.03 -5.27 -30.10
C GLN A 11 2.85 -4.83 -29.23
N GLY A 12 1.63 -4.96 -29.76
CA GLY A 12 0.41 -4.46 -29.17
C GLY A 12 0.03 -5.05 -27.79
N THR A 13 0.79 -6.03 -27.29
CA THR A 13 0.60 -6.64 -25.96
C THR A 13 1.66 -6.21 -24.93
N ALA A 14 2.65 -5.40 -25.32
CA ALA A 14 3.71 -4.94 -24.43
C ALA A 14 3.50 -3.46 -24.06
N LEU A 15 2.38 -3.16 -23.43
CA LEU A 15 1.98 -1.82 -22.99
C LEU A 15 2.56 -1.48 -21.62
N VAL A 16 3.86 -1.66 -21.44
CA VAL A 16 4.55 -1.55 -20.14
C VAL A 16 5.22 -0.20 -19.90
N GLY A 17 5.22 0.68 -20.92
CA GLY A 17 5.85 1.99 -20.85
C GLY A 17 5.03 3.00 -20.05
N MET A 18 5.71 4.03 -19.53
CA MET A 18 5.08 5.25 -18.99
C MET A 18 4.48 6.12 -20.11
N LEU A 19 5.10 6.05 -21.28
CA LEU A 19 4.66 6.71 -22.50
C LEU A 19 4.15 5.64 -23.47
N ASP A 20 3.30 6.04 -24.40
CA ASP A 20 2.86 5.16 -25.47
C ASP A 20 3.94 4.95 -26.55
N ALA A 21 3.62 4.21 -27.59
CA ALA A 21 4.55 3.90 -28.68
C ALA A 21 4.97 5.14 -29.51
N PHE A 22 4.30 6.26 -29.36
CA PHE A 22 4.57 7.54 -30.01
C PHE A 22 5.25 8.55 -29.09
N LEU A 23 5.58 8.16 -27.85
CA LEU A 23 6.12 9.00 -26.78
C LEU A 23 5.09 9.98 -26.19
N ASP A 24 3.81 9.74 -26.42
CA ASP A 24 2.76 10.54 -25.80
C ASP A 24 2.51 10.07 -24.35
N ASN A 25 2.16 11.01 -23.49
CA ASN A 25 1.87 10.71 -22.10
C ASN A 25 0.55 9.94 -21.96
N LYS A 26 0.60 8.77 -21.32
CA LYS A 26 -0.57 7.92 -21.05
C LYS A 26 -1.40 8.42 -19.84
N GLY A 27 -1.00 9.50 -19.18
CA GLY A 27 -1.70 10.05 -18.01
C GLY A 27 -1.52 9.24 -16.72
N LEU A 28 -0.57 8.31 -16.69
CA LEU A 28 -0.32 7.46 -15.51
C LEU A 28 0.37 8.22 -14.38
N ILE A 29 1.18 9.21 -14.73
CA ILE A 29 1.97 10.02 -13.79
C ILE A 29 2.29 11.37 -14.40
N SER A 30 2.24 12.42 -13.62
CA SER A 30 2.68 13.75 -14.05
C SER A 30 4.21 13.90 -14.02
N PRO A 31 4.79 14.86 -14.75
CA PRO A 31 6.21 15.15 -14.66
C PRO A 31 6.65 15.59 -13.25
N GLU A 32 5.77 16.23 -12.50
CA GLU A 32 5.99 16.65 -11.12
C GLU A 32 6.11 15.43 -10.19
N GLU A 33 5.16 14.51 -10.25
CA GLU A 33 5.18 13.26 -9.49
C GLU A 33 6.40 12.40 -9.87
N TRP A 34 6.74 12.36 -11.17
CA TRP A 34 7.94 11.65 -11.62
C TRP A 34 9.21 12.20 -10.98
N ARG A 35 9.34 13.53 -10.88
CA ARG A 35 10.51 14.16 -10.25
C ARG A 35 10.65 13.90 -8.77
N MET A 36 9.59 13.54 -8.07
CA MET A 36 9.65 13.22 -6.64
C MET A 36 10.58 12.04 -6.34
N PHE A 37 10.76 11.11 -7.28
CA PHE A 37 11.61 9.92 -7.09
C PHE A 37 12.65 9.70 -8.20
N CYS A 38 12.55 10.42 -9.31
CA CYS A 38 13.45 10.28 -10.45
C CYS A 38 13.96 11.65 -10.91
N SER A 39 14.90 12.21 -10.17
CA SER A 39 15.61 13.45 -10.48
C SER A 39 17.04 13.42 -9.94
N ASP A 40 17.82 14.46 -10.26
CA ASP A 40 19.21 14.60 -9.79
C ASP A 40 19.30 14.76 -8.27
N CYS A 41 18.24 15.23 -7.64
CA CYS A 41 18.15 15.41 -6.19
C CYS A 41 16.78 14.92 -5.70
N VAL A 42 16.76 13.97 -4.77
CA VAL A 42 15.54 13.37 -4.24
C VAL A 42 15.63 13.22 -2.73
N LEU A 43 14.59 13.65 -2.03
CA LEU A 43 14.38 13.38 -0.61
C LEU A 43 13.62 12.06 -0.44
N LEU A 44 14.09 11.22 0.45
CA LEU A 44 13.55 9.88 0.69
C LEU A 44 13.19 9.71 2.17
N ALA A 45 12.03 9.15 2.47
CA ALA A 45 11.68 8.69 3.80
C ALA A 45 11.61 7.16 3.83
N GLN A 46 12.17 6.58 4.88
CA GLN A 46 12.06 5.15 5.17
C GLN A 46 11.34 4.96 6.50
N PHE A 47 10.20 4.29 6.46
CA PHE A 47 9.35 4.00 7.61
C PHE A 47 8.78 2.58 7.50
N PRO A 48 8.36 1.97 8.64
CA PRO A 48 8.00 0.55 8.67
C PRO A 48 6.63 0.23 8.05
N SER A 49 5.68 1.16 8.12
CA SER A 49 4.30 0.92 7.65
C SER A 49 3.69 2.19 7.09
N TYR A 50 2.82 2.03 6.09
CA TYR A 50 1.97 3.10 5.56
C TYR A 50 0.69 3.31 6.38
N VAL A 51 0.50 2.51 7.42
CA VAL A 51 -0.61 2.63 8.37
C VAL A 51 -0.10 3.16 9.69
N LEU A 52 -0.72 4.22 10.16
CA LEU A 52 -0.48 4.88 11.44
C LEU A 52 -1.67 4.63 12.36
N ILE A 53 -1.43 4.52 13.65
CA ILE A 53 -2.46 4.29 14.65
C ILE A 53 -2.44 5.45 15.66
N THR A 54 -3.62 5.90 16.11
CA THR A 54 -3.72 6.93 17.15
C THR A 54 -2.97 6.51 18.42
N GLY A 55 -2.32 7.50 19.05
CA GLY A 55 -1.52 7.28 20.26
C GLY A 55 -0.13 6.68 20.02
N GLU A 56 0.18 6.19 18.82
CA GLU A 56 1.49 5.63 18.48
C GLU A 56 2.48 6.70 18.02
N MET A 57 3.75 6.31 17.98
CA MET A 57 4.84 7.15 17.50
C MET A 57 5.15 6.81 16.05
N PHE A 58 4.89 7.74 15.14
CA PHE A 58 5.43 7.65 13.78
C PHE A 58 6.93 7.94 13.80
N ALA A 59 7.72 7.08 13.17
CA ALA A 59 9.16 7.24 13.03
C ALA A 59 9.59 6.99 11.58
N ALA A 60 10.40 7.89 11.04
CA ALA A 60 10.96 7.73 9.71
C ALA A 60 12.41 8.21 9.65
N LYS A 61 13.26 7.51 8.92
CA LYS A 61 14.59 7.99 8.55
C LYS A 61 14.49 8.80 7.27
N VAL A 62 15.15 9.94 7.23
CA VAL A 62 15.17 10.82 6.04
C VAL A 62 16.56 10.84 5.45
N SER A 63 16.64 10.61 4.15
CA SER A 63 17.87 10.65 3.37
C SER A 63 17.71 11.55 2.16
N LEU A 64 18.81 12.13 1.75
CA LEU A 64 18.93 12.86 0.49
C LEU A 64 19.79 12.05 -0.49
N ARG A 65 19.26 11.78 -1.68
CA ARG A 65 20.03 11.27 -2.82
C ARG A 65 20.29 12.42 -3.78
N THR A 66 21.56 12.69 -4.07
CA THR A 66 21.93 13.76 -5.00
C THR A 66 23.07 13.36 -5.93
N VAL A 67 23.10 13.93 -7.13
CA VAL A 67 24.19 13.77 -8.11
C VAL A 67 25.32 14.75 -7.83
N LEU A 68 25.00 15.94 -7.35
CA LEU A 68 25.96 17.00 -7.02
C LEU A 68 25.89 17.32 -5.53
N PRO A 69 26.98 17.82 -4.90
CA PRO A 69 26.94 18.29 -3.53
C PRO A 69 25.80 19.25 -3.26
N GLN A 70 25.11 19.07 -2.15
CA GLN A 70 23.97 19.89 -1.71
C GLN A 70 24.16 20.37 -0.28
N SER A 71 23.88 21.64 -0.05
CA SER A 71 23.82 22.20 1.29
C SER A 71 22.53 23.02 1.46
N GLY A 72 22.00 23.11 2.67
CA GLY A 72 20.78 23.86 2.93
C GLY A 72 19.95 23.31 4.07
N THR A 73 18.64 23.43 3.94
CA THR A 73 17.68 22.97 4.93
C THR A 73 16.63 22.09 4.25
N ALA A 74 16.47 20.87 4.71
CA ALA A 74 15.32 20.04 4.38
C ALA A 74 14.23 20.23 5.44
N GLU A 75 13.01 20.33 5.01
CA GLU A 75 11.84 20.49 5.85
C GLU A 75 10.94 19.26 5.71
N TRP A 76 10.27 18.88 6.79
CA TRP A 76 9.23 17.86 6.74
C TRP A 76 7.96 18.37 7.38
N LEU A 77 6.84 17.94 6.84
CA LEU A 77 5.51 18.30 7.30
C LEU A 77 4.61 17.05 7.22
N LEU A 78 3.97 16.71 8.33
CA LEU A 78 2.94 15.68 8.37
C LEU A 78 1.60 16.38 8.56
N ILE A 79 0.72 16.27 7.55
CA ILE A 79 -0.57 16.98 7.50
C ILE A 79 -1.73 16.06 7.21
N ARG A 80 -2.91 16.44 7.67
CA ARG A 80 -4.20 15.86 7.33
C ARG A 80 -4.69 16.36 5.98
N GLU A 81 -5.66 15.68 5.37
CA GLU A 81 -6.33 16.17 4.15
C GLU A 81 -6.96 17.55 4.30
N ASN A 82 -7.45 17.88 5.49
CA ASN A 82 -8.03 19.21 5.77
C ASN A 82 -6.97 20.33 5.95
N GLY A 83 -5.68 19.98 5.88
CA GLY A 83 -4.57 20.91 6.04
C GLY A 83 -4.04 21.08 7.47
N ASP A 84 -4.65 20.43 8.46
CA ASP A 84 -4.17 20.51 9.84
C ASP A 84 -2.82 19.81 9.99
N THR A 85 -1.87 20.47 10.64
CA THR A 85 -0.54 19.92 10.87
C THR A 85 -0.52 18.99 12.07
N LEU A 86 -0.06 17.75 11.86
CA LEU A 86 0.21 16.77 12.91
C LEU A 86 1.63 16.93 13.47
N GLY A 87 2.58 17.28 12.62
CA GLY A 87 3.96 17.53 13.01
C GLY A 87 4.77 18.17 11.90
N GLU A 88 5.84 18.86 12.28
CA GLU A 88 6.76 19.51 11.36
C GLU A 88 8.17 19.56 11.94
N GLY A 89 9.15 19.78 11.08
CA GLY A 89 10.53 19.99 11.51
C GLY A 89 11.50 20.23 10.37
N ARG A 90 12.77 20.34 10.73
CA ARG A 90 13.84 20.70 9.79
C ARG A 90 15.10 19.90 10.06
N PHE A 91 15.87 19.66 9.00
CA PHE A 91 17.20 19.07 9.04
C PHE A 91 18.20 20.00 8.33
N SER A 92 19.38 20.14 8.90
CA SER A 92 20.51 20.72 8.16
C SER A 92 21.00 19.72 7.14
N VAL A 93 21.20 20.17 5.91
CA VAL A 93 21.69 19.35 4.81
C VAL A 93 23.11 19.75 4.48
N GLU A 94 24.01 18.79 4.58
CA GLU A 94 25.38 18.83 4.06
C GLU A 94 25.64 17.46 3.44
N ALA A 95 25.42 17.35 2.13
CA ALA A 95 25.47 16.07 1.42
C ALA A 95 26.40 16.15 0.22
N GLU A 96 27.31 15.18 0.13
CA GLU A 96 28.11 14.93 -1.07
C GLU A 96 27.29 14.13 -2.10
N SER A 97 27.83 13.97 -3.30
CA SER A 97 27.20 13.11 -4.33
C SER A 97 27.00 11.70 -3.78
N GLY A 98 25.79 11.18 -3.90
CA GLY A 98 25.41 9.88 -3.39
C GLY A 98 24.16 9.93 -2.52
N LEU A 99 24.01 8.97 -1.60
CA LEU A 99 22.95 8.89 -0.61
C LEU A 99 23.50 9.28 0.76
N THR A 100 22.88 10.29 1.38
CA THR A 100 23.26 10.77 2.71
C THR A 100 22.03 10.74 3.63
N GLU A 101 22.12 10.08 4.78
CA GLU A 101 21.09 10.20 5.83
C GLU A 101 21.20 11.58 6.48
N ILE A 102 20.11 12.33 6.50
CA ILE A 102 20.08 13.71 6.99
C ILE A 102 19.33 13.87 8.32
N GLY A 103 18.59 12.86 8.76
CA GLY A 103 17.93 12.89 10.06
C GLY A 103 16.83 11.86 10.22
N SER A 104 16.12 11.96 11.33
CA SER A 104 14.98 11.09 11.67
C SER A 104 13.81 11.91 12.15
N ILE A 105 12.62 11.57 11.69
CA ILE A 105 11.35 12.12 12.11
C ILE A 105 10.83 11.28 13.27
N PHE A 106 10.32 11.94 14.31
CA PHE A 106 9.52 11.35 15.37
C PHE A 106 8.31 12.23 15.60
N CYS A 107 7.12 11.70 15.38
CA CYS A 107 5.86 12.42 15.54
C CYS A 107 4.84 11.55 16.24
N ARG A 108 4.32 12.00 17.38
CA ARG A 108 3.27 11.27 18.08
C ARG A 108 1.92 11.53 17.41
N MET A 109 1.23 10.45 17.08
CA MET A 109 -0.11 10.56 16.51
C MET A 109 -1.11 11.04 17.58
N PRO A 110 -2.20 11.73 17.17
CA PRO A 110 -3.23 12.16 18.09
C PRO A 110 -3.80 10.97 18.88
N GLU A 111 -4.25 11.21 20.11
CA GLU A 111 -4.82 10.14 20.96
C GLU A 111 -6.19 9.69 20.47
N GLU A 112 -6.94 10.57 19.80
CA GLU A 112 -8.30 10.31 19.33
C GLU A 112 -8.45 10.69 17.86
N LEU A 113 -9.22 9.88 17.15
CA LEU A 113 -9.59 10.09 15.75
C LEU A 113 -11.00 9.54 15.57
N PRO A 114 -11.97 10.34 15.11
CA PRO A 114 -13.36 9.89 14.96
C PRO A 114 -13.55 8.88 13.83
N GLN A 115 -12.77 9.02 12.76
CA GLN A 115 -12.82 8.15 11.58
C GLN A 115 -11.42 8.06 10.95
N PRO A 116 -11.10 6.96 10.25
CA PRO A 116 -9.87 6.86 9.47
C PRO A 116 -9.73 7.99 8.47
N GLU A 117 -8.50 8.48 8.31
CA GLU A 117 -8.21 9.56 7.38
C GLU A 117 -6.86 9.39 6.69
N ARG A 118 -6.73 10.01 5.53
CA ARG A 118 -5.45 10.11 4.85
C ARG A 118 -4.63 11.25 5.45
N VAL A 119 -3.34 10.99 5.58
CA VAL A 119 -2.35 11.99 5.98
C VAL A 119 -1.18 11.99 4.99
N HIS A 120 -0.54 13.13 4.83
CA HIS A 120 0.56 13.29 3.88
C HIS A 120 1.84 13.65 4.62
N LEU A 121 2.89 12.85 4.41
CA LEU A 121 4.24 13.23 4.78
C LEU A 121 4.87 13.93 3.59
N ILE A 122 5.15 15.21 3.74
CA ILE A 122 5.79 16.06 2.73
C ILE A 122 7.23 16.31 3.16
N LEU A 123 8.16 16.04 2.27
CA LEU A 123 9.57 16.40 2.41
C LEU A 123 9.92 17.45 1.35
N SER A 124 10.61 18.51 1.72
CA SER A 124 11.05 19.55 0.78
C SER A 124 12.44 20.06 1.10
N LEU A 125 13.17 20.48 0.07
CA LEU A 125 14.45 21.19 0.23
C LEU A 125 14.21 22.68 0.05
N ALA A 126 14.38 23.44 1.11
CA ALA A 126 14.03 24.86 1.14
C ALA A 126 14.71 25.67 0.03
N GLY A 127 13.91 26.48 -0.66
CA GLY A 127 14.38 27.34 -1.75
C GLY A 127 14.59 26.62 -3.08
N THR A 128 14.16 25.37 -3.21
CA THR A 128 14.23 24.57 -4.44
C THR A 128 12.85 24.01 -4.79
N ASP A 129 12.76 23.33 -5.93
CA ASP A 129 11.58 22.54 -6.34
C ASP A 129 11.65 21.07 -5.91
N VAL A 130 12.67 20.69 -5.15
CA VAL A 130 12.83 19.32 -4.64
C VAL A 130 11.78 19.06 -3.56
N CYS A 131 10.87 18.13 -3.87
CA CYS A 131 9.79 17.75 -2.99
C CYS A 131 9.51 16.25 -3.16
N ASN A 132 9.09 15.58 -2.08
CA ASN A 132 8.55 14.22 -2.13
C ASN A 132 7.36 14.12 -1.17
N VAL A 133 6.34 13.36 -1.57
CA VAL A 133 5.10 13.19 -0.80
C VAL A 133 4.80 11.71 -0.63
N TYR A 134 4.46 11.32 0.58
CA TYR A 134 4.02 9.96 0.92
C TYR A 134 2.61 10.01 1.48
N ASP A 135 1.72 9.27 0.86
CA ASP A 135 0.35 9.08 1.34
C ASP A 135 0.33 7.96 2.39
N LEU A 136 -0.14 8.30 3.58
CA LEU A 136 -0.26 7.39 4.71
C LEU A 136 -1.72 7.37 5.16
N MET A 137 -2.11 6.30 5.86
CA MET A 137 -3.44 6.19 6.45
C MET A 137 -3.33 6.20 7.97
N LEU A 138 -4.09 7.09 8.62
CA LEU A 138 -4.21 7.17 10.07
C LEU A 138 -5.53 6.54 10.51
N TYR A 139 -5.45 5.56 11.39
CA TYR A 139 -6.58 4.83 11.95
C TYR A 139 -6.74 5.07 13.45
N PRO A 140 -7.96 5.08 13.96
CA PRO A 140 -8.16 5.01 15.40
C PRO A 140 -7.67 3.67 15.95
N ALA A 141 -7.10 3.67 17.15
CA ALA A 141 -6.80 2.44 17.88
C ALA A 141 -8.11 1.74 18.22
N ILE A 142 -8.38 0.61 17.60
CA ILE A 142 -9.59 -0.17 17.82
C ILE A 142 -9.20 -1.48 18.53
N ALA A 143 -9.86 -1.78 19.64
CA ALA A 143 -9.75 -3.10 20.23
C ALA A 143 -10.37 -4.15 19.31
N MET A 144 -9.65 -5.25 19.06
CA MET A 144 -10.22 -6.38 18.32
C MET A 144 -11.50 -6.84 19.03
N PRO A 145 -12.62 -7.00 18.30
CA PRO A 145 -13.83 -7.56 18.89
C PRO A 145 -13.53 -8.98 19.38
N ALA A 146 -14.07 -9.32 20.56
CA ALA A 146 -13.98 -10.69 21.05
C ALA A 146 -14.66 -11.65 20.06
N LEU A 147 -14.06 -12.84 19.88
CA LEU A 147 -14.69 -13.94 19.13
C LEU A 147 -15.85 -14.49 19.95
N GLU A 148 -16.98 -13.79 19.95
CA GLU A 148 -18.16 -14.11 20.77
C GLU A 148 -19.45 -13.77 20.03
N ASP A 149 -20.53 -14.42 20.45
CA ASP A 149 -21.88 -14.07 20.05
C ASP A 149 -22.28 -12.75 20.74
N GLN A 150 -22.31 -11.67 19.96
CA GLN A 150 -22.67 -10.33 20.42
C GLN A 150 -24.13 -9.97 20.06
N GLY A 151 -25.07 -10.87 20.31
CA GLY A 151 -26.50 -10.64 20.02
C GLY A 151 -26.83 -10.80 18.53
N GLU A 152 -26.90 -9.69 17.78
CA GLU A 152 -27.18 -9.73 16.33
C GLU A 152 -25.96 -10.07 15.48
N LEU A 153 -24.75 -9.96 16.05
CA LEU A 153 -23.49 -10.25 15.36
C LEU A 153 -22.83 -11.49 15.97
N CYS A 154 -22.47 -12.43 15.12
CA CYS A 154 -21.64 -13.59 15.47
C CYS A 154 -20.27 -13.45 14.79
N VAL A 155 -19.19 -13.46 15.58
CA VAL A 155 -17.81 -13.48 15.06
C VAL A 155 -17.19 -14.82 15.46
N THR A 156 -16.78 -15.65 14.51
CA THR A 156 -16.34 -17.02 14.79
C THR A 156 -15.33 -17.54 13.79
N GLU A 157 -14.51 -18.48 14.25
CA GLU A 157 -13.61 -19.28 13.42
C GLU A 157 -14.18 -20.72 13.18
N GLN A 158 -15.34 -21.03 13.78
CA GLN A 158 -15.96 -22.36 13.69
C GLN A 158 -17.08 -22.35 12.64
N LEU A 159 -16.94 -23.18 11.61
CA LEU A 159 -17.91 -23.25 10.51
C LEU A 159 -19.33 -23.60 11.01
N GLU A 160 -19.44 -24.58 11.90
CA GLU A 160 -20.75 -25.01 12.45
C GLU A 160 -21.45 -23.86 13.19
N THR A 161 -20.68 -23.08 13.97
CA THR A 161 -21.18 -21.90 14.67
C THR A 161 -21.63 -20.81 13.68
N ALA A 162 -20.83 -20.56 12.62
CA ALA A 162 -21.19 -19.63 11.57
C ALA A 162 -22.50 -20.00 10.87
N LEU A 163 -22.65 -21.28 10.48
CA LEU A 163 -23.86 -21.79 9.84
C LEU A 163 -25.09 -21.72 10.74
N ALA A 164 -24.94 -22.04 12.03
CA ALA A 164 -26.02 -21.91 13.00
C ALA A 164 -26.45 -20.46 13.20
N ALA A 165 -25.51 -19.53 13.28
CA ALA A 165 -25.77 -18.11 13.39
C ALA A 165 -26.50 -17.55 12.16
N LEU A 166 -26.06 -17.91 10.95
CA LEU A 166 -26.72 -17.56 9.70
C LEU A 166 -28.15 -18.13 9.64
N ALA A 167 -28.34 -19.39 10.03
CA ALA A 167 -29.67 -20.00 10.08
C ALA A 167 -30.60 -19.31 11.09
N ALA A 168 -30.04 -18.72 12.16
CA ALA A 168 -30.77 -17.89 13.13
C ALA A 168 -30.99 -16.44 12.69
N GLY A 169 -30.57 -16.06 11.46
CA GLY A 169 -30.73 -14.71 10.91
C GLY A 169 -29.74 -13.68 11.45
N LYS A 170 -28.66 -14.12 12.10
CA LYS A 170 -27.63 -13.22 12.62
C LYS A 170 -26.67 -12.76 11.50
N LYS A 171 -26.14 -11.53 11.64
CA LYS A 171 -24.97 -11.10 10.88
C LYS A 171 -23.77 -11.94 11.34
N THR A 172 -23.02 -12.50 10.40
CA THR A 172 -21.94 -13.42 10.76
C THR A 172 -20.65 -13.02 10.07
N VAL A 173 -19.59 -12.88 10.87
CA VAL A 173 -18.22 -12.74 10.40
C VAL A 173 -17.50 -14.05 10.68
N PHE A 174 -17.11 -14.76 9.62
CA PHE A 174 -16.45 -16.04 9.70
C PHE A 174 -14.99 -15.90 9.27
N PHE A 175 -14.07 -16.29 10.15
CA PHE A 175 -12.63 -16.35 9.89
C PHE A 175 -12.19 -17.81 9.81
N PRO A 176 -12.19 -18.45 8.62
CA PRO A 176 -11.74 -19.83 8.48
C PRO A 176 -10.25 -19.93 8.84
N ARG A 177 -9.90 -20.85 9.75
CA ARG A 177 -8.48 -21.13 10.07
C ARG A 177 -7.82 -22.02 9.04
N GLU A 178 -8.62 -22.90 8.43
CA GLU A 178 -8.15 -23.85 7.43
C GLU A 178 -9.12 -23.81 6.25
N THR A 179 -8.56 -23.58 5.08
CA THR A 179 -9.25 -23.73 3.80
C THR A 179 -8.65 -24.93 3.09
N ALA A 180 -9.46 -25.74 2.42
CA ALA A 180 -8.99 -26.94 1.71
C ALA A 180 -7.96 -26.56 0.62
N GLU A 181 -8.19 -25.43 -0.03
CA GLU A 181 -7.30 -24.86 -1.03
C GLU A 181 -7.23 -23.36 -0.83
N SER A 182 -6.03 -22.82 -0.78
CA SER A 182 -5.77 -21.39 -0.66
C SER A 182 -4.47 -21.01 -1.34
N ILE A 183 -4.34 -19.74 -1.67
CA ILE A 183 -3.11 -19.14 -2.19
C ILE A 183 -2.63 -18.16 -1.16
N GLN A 184 -1.38 -18.29 -0.72
CA GLN A 184 -0.77 -17.33 0.19
C GLN A 184 -0.74 -15.95 -0.45
N GLY A 185 -1.23 -14.96 0.27
CA GLY A 185 -1.13 -13.57 -0.13
C GLY A 185 0.32 -13.10 -0.16
N PHE A 186 0.70 -12.41 -1.21
CA PHE A 186 2.02 -11.84 -1.36
C PHE A 186 1.93 -10.51 -2.10
N TYR A 187 2.32 -9.44 -1.44
CA TYR A 187 2.34 -8.12 -2.07
C TYR A 187 3.60 -7.98 -2.93
N CYS A 188 3.49 -8.29 -4.20
CA CYS A 188 4.58 -8.19 -5.15
C CYS A 188 4.25 -7.14 -6.21
N THR A 189 5.10 -6.14 -6.30
CA THR A 189 5.06 -5.12 -7.36
C THR A 189 6.02 -5.46 -8.50
N ASP A 190 6.57 -6.68 -8.50
CA ASP A 190 7.60 -7.07 -9.43
C ASP A 190 6.99 -7.74 -10.67
N PHE A 191 7.48 -7.37 -11.80
CA PHE A 191 7.23 -7.98 -13.11
C PHE A 191 7.45 -9.51 -13.14
N TRP A 192 8.29 -10.04 -12.25
CA TRP A 192 8.61 -11.46 -12.12
C TRP A 192 7.47 -12.33 -11.57
N CYS A 193 6.31 -11.77 -11.29
CA CYS A 193 5.13 -12.51 -10.84
C CYS A 193 4.44 -13.32 -11.94
N TYR A 194 4.78 -13.16 -13.22
CA TYR A 194 4.16 -13.90 -14.30
C TYR A 194 4.43 -15.41 -14.24
N PRO A 195 3.47 -16.26 -14.63
CA PRO A 195 3.59 -17.72 -14.57
C PRO A 195 4.85 -18.26 -15.24
N MET A 196 5.27 -17.68 -16.36
CA MET A 196 6.50 -18.11 -17.05
C MET A 196 7.76 -17.94 -16.19
N PHE A 197 7.80 -16.95 -15.32
CA PHE A 197 8.93 -16.77 -14.40
C PHE A 197 8.91 -17.76 -13.25
N ARG A 198 7.74 -18.26 -12.87
CA ARG A 198 7.58 -19.35 -11.94
C ARG A 198 8.31 -20.61 -12.44
N ASP A 199 8.12 -20.95 -13.70
CA ASP A 199 8.81 -22.07 -14.33
C ASP A 199 10.31 -21.86 -14.43
N ILE A 200 10.74 -20.64 -14.79
CA ILE A 200 12.16 -20.26 -14.83
C ILE A 200 12.79 -20.35 -13.44
N CYS A 201 12.11 -19.84 -12.40
CA CYS A 201 12.59 -19.92 -11.01
C CYS A 201 12.74 -21.38 -10.56
N ASN A 202 11.74 -22.23 -10.85
CA ASN A 202 11.78 -23.67 -10.56
C ASN A 202 12.96 -24.34 -11.26
N TRP A 203 13.17 -24.05 -12.54
CA TRP A 203 14.31 -24.56 -13.32
C TRP A 203 15.64 -24.12 -12.74
N MET A 204 15.75 -22.86 -12.32
CA MET A 204 16.96 -22.29 -11.70
C MET A 204 17.14 -22.66 -10.24
N LYS A 205 16.20 -23.41 -9.63
CA LYS A 205 16.17 -23.73 -8.19
C LYS A 205 16.24 -22.50 -7.27
N LYS A 206 15.61 -21.41 -7.69
CA LYS A 206 15.46 -20.18 -6.92
C LYS A 206 14.08 -20.14 -6.25
N PRO A 207 13.91 -19.36 -5.18
CA PRO A 207 12.58 -19.09 -4.65
C PRO A 207 11.65 -18.61 -5.76
N VAL A 208 10.48 -19.21 -5.84
CA VAL A 208 9.46 -18.81 -6.82
C VAL A 208 8.93 -17.45 -6.40
N ALA A 209 8.97 -16.47 -7.31
CA ALA A 209 8.24 -15.25 -7.12
C ALA A 209 6.74 -15.58 -7.28
N VAL A 210 6.05 -15.73 -6.17
CA VAL A 210 4.60 -15.85 -6.12
C VAL A 210 4.07 -14.53 -5.62
N GLY A 211 3.10 -13.96 -6.28
CA GLY A 211 2.55 -12.69 -5.85
C GLY A 211 1.25 -12.37 -6.55
N THR A 212 0.53 -11.44 -5.98
CA THR A 212 -0.65 -10.90 -6.63
C THR A 212 -0.28 -9.80 -7.61
N MET A 213 -1.00 -9.75 -8.72
CA MET A 213 -0.99 -8.62 -9.66
C MET A 213 -1.64 -7.37 -9.07
N GLY A 214 -2.28 -7.49 -7.91
CA GLY A 214 -3.01 -6.45 -7.22
C GLY A 214 -4.33 -6.96 -6.67
N LEU A 215 -5.17 -6.05 -6.21
CA LEU A 215 -6.51 -6.34 -5.73
C LEU A 215 -7.55 -5.65 -6.61
N CYS A 216 -8.67 -6.33 -6.87
CA CYS A 216 -9.93 -5.71 -7.28
C CYS A 216 -10.78 -5.52 -6.03
N ILE A 217 -11.19 -4.30 -5.76
CA ILE A 217 -11.88 -3.92 -4.53
C ILE A 217 -13.20 -3.24 -4.89
N GLN A 218 -14.29 -3.64 -4.26
CA GLN A 218 -15.55 -2.90 -4.29
C GLN A 218 -15.47 -1.81 -3.21
N ASP A 219 -14.81 -0.71 -3.51
CA ASP A 219 -14.45 0.35 -2.56
C ASP A 219 -15.65 1.08 -1.95
N ASP A 220 -16.82 1.04 -2.62
CA ASP A 220 -18.11 1.58 -2.15
C ASP A 220 -18.89 0.59 -1.26
N HIS A 221 -18.39 -0.63 -1.03
CA HIS A 221 -19.08 -1.62 -0.23
C HIS A 221 -19.15 -1.22 1.25
N PRO A 222 -20.33 -1.32 1.91
CA PRO A 222 -20.50 -0.89 3.32
C PRO A 222 -19.54 -1.54 4.32
N ALA A 223 -19.01 -2.73 4.03
CA ALA A 223 -18.01 -3.38 4.88
C ALA A 223 -16.68 -2.63 4.93
N LEU A 224 -16.42 -1.74 3.98
CA LEU A 224 -15.20 -0.94 3.87
C LEU A 224 -15.40 0.52 4.32
N GLU A 225 -16.57 0.87 4.89
CA GLU A 225 -16.87 2.24 5.35
C GLU A 225 -15.81 2.80 6.31
N LEU A 226 -15.27 1.95 7.19
CA LEU A 226 -14.20 2.32 8.12
C LEU A 226 -12.79 1.92 7.64
N PHE A 227 -12.67 1.56 6.37
CA PHE A 227 -11.40 1.28 5.69
C PHE A 227 -11.37 1.99 4.34
N PRO A 228 -11.19 3.32 4.32
CA PRO A 228 -11.18 4.10 3.09
C PRO A 228 -10.13 3.58 2.12
N THR A 229 -10.57 3.18 0.95
CA THR A 229 -9.72 2.53 -0.06
C THR A 229 -10.11 2.98 -1.46
N GLN A 230 -9.43 2.45 -2.45
CA GLN A 230 -9.73 2.63 -3.86
C GLN A 230 -10.07 1.27 -4.49
N GLU A 231 -10.51 1.24 -5.73
CA GLU A 231 -10.83 0.00 -6.46
C GLU A 231 -9.62 -0.97 -6.60
N TYR A 232 -8.42 -0.52 -6.24
CA TYR A 232 -7.17 -1.27 -6.33
C TYR A 232 -6.34 -1.18 -5.04
N SER A 233 -5.37 -2.08 -4.89
CA SER A 233 -4.50 -2.11 -3.72
C SER A 233 -3.59 -0.88 -3.63
N THR A 234 -3.70 -0.18 -2.50
CA THR A 234 -2.77 0.87 -2.09
C THR A 234 -1.81 0.33 -1.02
N PRO A 235 -0.74 1.04 -0.64
CA PRO A 235 0.22 0.55 0.34
C PRO A 235 -0.37 0.13 1.71
N GLN A 236 -1.52 0.67 2.11
CA GLN A 236 -2.21 0.25 3.34
C GLN A 236 -2.63 -1.23 3.35
N TRP A 237 -2.79 -1.85 2.17
CA TRP A 237 -3.15 -3.26 2.04
C TRP A 237 -1.99 -4.22 2.27
N TYR A 238 -0.76 -3.71 2.36
CA TYR A 238 0.44 -4.54 2.45
C TYR A 238 0.38 -5.57 3.58
N ASP A 239 0.10 -5.12 4.79
CA ASP A 239 0.06 -6.01 5.97
C ASP A 239 -1.09 -7.01 5.89
N ILE A 240 -2.24 -6.62 5.32
CA ILE A 240 -3.39 -7.49 5.13
C ILE A 240 -3.06 -8.59 4.12
N VAL A 241 -2.56 -8.20 2.95
CA VAL A 241 -2.24 -9.16 1.87
C VAL A 241 -1.15 -10.14 2.28
N THR A 242 -0.10 -9.65 2.95
CA THR A 242 1.04 -10.49 3.34
C THR A 242 0.74 -11.42 4.52
N ALA A 243 -0.28 -11.12 5.32
CA ALA A 243 -0.69 -11.93 6.46
C ALA A 243 -1.88 -12.85 6.16
N ALA A 244 -2.47 -12.78 4.96
CA ALA A 244 -3.67 -13.52 4.60
C ALA A 244 -3.39 -14.61 3.57
N ASP A 245 -4.18 -15.67 3.63
CA ASP A 245 -4.36 -16.61 2.54
C ASP A 245 -5.64 -16.27 1.77
N CYS A 246 -5.60 -16.37 0.46
CA CYS A 246 -6.74 -16.07 -0.41
C CYS A 246 -7.48 -17.36 -0.77
N THR A 247 -8.79 -17.36 -0.61
CA THR A 247 -9.65 -18.46 -0.99
C THR A 247 -9.79 -18.54 -2.50
N ILE A 248 -9.66 -19.74 -3.07
CA ILE A 248 -9.93 -20.02 -4.50
C ILE A 248 -11.44 -19.96 -4.73
N LEU A 249 -11.87 -19.21 -5.76
CA LEU A 249 -13.27 -18.93 -6.03
C LEU A 249 -13.85 -19.72 -7.21
N ASP A 250 -13.12 -20.68 -7.77
CA ASP A 250 -13.49 -21.40 -8.99
C ASP A 250 -14.85 -22.12 -8.91
N ASP A 251 -15.19 -22.65 -7.72
CA ASP A 251 -16.42 -23.39 -7.47
C ASP A 251 -17.54 -22.53 -6.86
N THR A 252 -17.40 -21.19 -6.87
CA THR A 252 -18.44 -20.31 -6.32
C THR A 252 -19.65 -20.24 -7.24
N PRO A 253 -20.88 -19.99 -6.70
CA PRO A 253 -22.08 -19.85 -7.50
C PRO A 253 -21.96 -18.72 -8.51
N ALA A 254 -22.59 -18.89 -9.68
CA ALA A 254 -22.66 -17.83 -10.70
C ALA A 254 -23.26 -16.55 -10.10
N GLY A 255 -22.58 -15.43 -10.32
CA GLY A 255 -22.99 -14.11 -9.80
C GLY A 255 -22.46 -13.80 -8.40
N PHE A 256 -21.68 -14.69 -7.77
CA PHE A 256 -20.94 -14.35 -6.57
C PHE A 256 -19.83 -13.35 -6.93
N THR A 257 -19.79 -12.25 -6.20
CA THR A 257 -18.76 -11.21 -6.35
C THR A 257 -18.16 -10.94 -4.99
N PRO A 258 -16.88 -11.21 -4.78
CA PRO A 258 -16.20 -10.91 -3.51
C PRO A 258 -16.03 -9.40 -3.33
N ILE A 259 -16.02 -8.93 -2.09
CA ILE A 259 -15.76 -7.52 -1.77
C ILE A 259 -14.32 -7.16 -2.16
N VAL A 260 -13.40 -8.07 -1.88
CA VAL A 260 -11.98 -7.95 -2.25
C VAL A 260 -11.56 -9.22 -2.94
N GLN A 261 -11.02 -9.10 -4.13
CA GLN A 261 -10.50 -10.21 -4.91
C GLN A 261 -9.02 -9.98 -5.20
N MET A 262 -8.19 -10.95 -4.83
CA MET A 262 -6.80 -10.97 -5.27
C MET A 262 -6.75 -11.37 -6.76
N ILE A 263 -5.99 -10.60 -7.53
CA ILE A 263 -5.69 -10.95 -8.93
C ILE A 263 -4.44 -11.82 -8.89
N ASP A 264 -4.64 -13.12 -9.05
CA ASP A 264 -3.52 -14.07 -9.19
C ASP A 264 -2.85 -13.92 -10.57
N ASN A 265 -1.58 -14.28 -10.65
CA ASN A 265 -0.83 -14.24 -11.90
C ASN A 265 -0.70 -15.63 -12.54
#